data_de7689ce9455adfb9b62bfe703ad26fc
#
_entry.id   de7689ce9455adfb9b62bfe703ad26fc
#
_cell.length_a   1.000
_cell.length_b   1.000
_cell.length_c   1.000
_cell.angle_alpha   90.00
_cell.angle_beta   90.00
_cell.angle_gamma   90.00
#
_symmetry.space_group_name_H-M   'P 1'
#
loop_
_entity.id
_entity.type
_entity.pdbx_description
1 polymer ?
#
loop_
_entity_poly.entity_id
_entity_poly.type
_entity_poly.pdbx_seq_one_letter_code
_entity_poly.pdbx_strand_id
1 'polypeptide(L)'
;CAALEKIKATYPQDEIIFCNGGDRKAENIPEMNVEGVTFLFGVGGEHKMNSSSSILKDWQFENEDRVWGKFYNLFQDHRIKLKELILEPGKGMSFQRHQYRNEIWFISKGSCLVKHSLSGPEDISETNLGTEEVFHVKQGEWHQLINPSDSNCHIIEIQYGESTSEEDIERLFYYDQK
;
A
#
# COMPACT_ATOMS: atom_id res chain seq x y z
N CYS A 1 27.80 13.67 -7.40
CA CYS A 1 29.22 13.70 -7.74
C CYS A 1 29.84 15.04 -7.35
N ALA A 2 29.41 16.21 -7.85
CA ALA A 2 30.01 17.49 -7.53
C ALA A 2 30.16 17.81 -6.03
N ALA A 3 29.21 17.38 -5.19
CA ALA A 3 29.27 17.53 -3.75
C ALA A 3 30.42 16.72 -3.12
N LEU A 4 30.62 15.48 -3.52
CA LEU A 4 31.69 14.62 -3.03
C LEU A 4 33.05 15.11 -3.50
N GLU A 5 33.17 15.57 -4.73
CA GLU A 5 34.41 16.17 -5.24
C GLU A 5 34.79 17.43 -4.47
N LYS A 6 33.81 18.28 -4.15
CA LYS A 6 34.02 19.46 -3.32
C LYS A 6 34.47 19.10 -1.90
N ILE A 7 33.88 18.07 -1.28
CA ILE A 7 34.27 17.58 0.05
C ILE A 7 35.71 17.07 0.01
N LYS A 8 36.09 16.25 -0.98
CA LYS A 8 37.48 15.77 -1.17
C LYS A 8 38.48 16.92 -1.33
N ALA A 9 38.10 17.93 -2.11
CA ALA A 9 39.00 19.12 -2.29
C ALA A 9 39.15 19.93 -1.00
N THR A 10 38.11 19.92 -0.13
CA THR A 10 38.15 20.64 1.15
C THR A 10 38.92 19.87 2.22
N TYR A 11 38.88 18.53 2.18
CA TYR A 11 39.49 17.63 3.14
C TYR A 11 40.42 16.61 2.46
N PRO A 12 41.54 17.07 1.86
CA PRO A 12 42.38 16.22 0.99
C PRO A 12 43.20 15.16 1.72
N GLN A 13 43.30 15.25 3.04
CA GLN A 13 44.03 14.30 3.89
C GLN A 13 43.13 13.34 4.62
N ASP A 14 41.79 13.51 4.53
CA ASP A 14 40.83 12.71 5.26
C ASP A 14 40.26 11.57 4.38
N GLU A 15 39.92 10.46 5.02
CA GLU A 15 39.14 9.40 4.39
C GLU A 15 37.69 9.86 4.26
N ILE A 16 37.18 9.90 3.04
CA ILE A 16 35.77 10.24 2.78
C ILE A 16 34.95 8.97 2.68
N ILE A 17 34.01 8.82 3.60
CA ILE A 17 33.08 7.68 3.63
C ILE A 17 31.67 8.18 3.27
N PHE A 18 31.10 7.62 2.19
CA PHE A 18 29.74 7.91 1.79
C PHE A 18 28.81 6.76 2.24
N CYS A 19 27.90 7.06 3.15
CA CYS A 19 26.99 6.09 3.75
C CYS A 19 25.62 6.13 3.07
N ASN A 20 25.12 4.98 2.66
CA ASN A 20 23.75 4.81 2.16
C ASN A 20 22.98 3.86 3.06
N GLY A 21 21.73 4.23 3.36
CA GLY A 21 20.76 3.37 4.05
C GLY A 21 19.63 2.90 3.16
N GLY A 22 18.78 2.05 3.69
CA GLY A 22 17.59 1.55 3.03
C GLY A 22 17.88 0.67 1.80
N ASP A 23 17.14 0.91 0.73
CA ASP A 23 17.13 0.12 -0.51
C ASP A 23 18.23 0.48 -1.53
N ARG A 24 19.15 1.40 -1.19
CA ARG A 24 20.22 1.83 -2.11
C ARG A 24 21.35 0.81 -2.19
N LYS A 25 21.75 0.49 -3.43
CA LYS A 25 22.85 -0.43 -3.76
C LYS A 25 23.83 0.22 -4.72
N ALA A 26 25.02 -0.35 -4.85
CA ALA A 26 26.11 0.16 -5.71
C ALA A 26 25.64 0.43 -7.16
N GLU A 27 24.74 -0.41 -7.68
CA GLU A 27 24.31 -0.34 -9.07
C GLU A 27 23.35 0.84 -9.38
N ASN A 28 22.80 1.48 -8.35
CA ASN A 28 21.76 2.51 -8.55
C ASN A 28 22.11 3.88 -8.00
N ILE A 29 23.39 4.13 -7.71
CA ILE A 29 23.88 5.44 -7.26
C ILE A 29 24.98 6.00 -8.19
N PRO A 30 24.77 7.18 -8.78
CA PRO A 30 25.76 7.81 -9.67
C PRO A 30 27.04 8.25 -8.94
N GLU A 31 26.98 8.38 -7.63
CA GLU A 31 28.10 8.76 -6.76
C GLU A 31 29.26 7.75 -6.79
N MET A 32 28.99 6.49 -7.14
CA MET A 32 30.03 5.45 -7.29
C MET A 32 31.14 5.81 -8.28
N ASN A 33 30.91 6.76 -9.18
CA ASN A 33 31.87 7.21 -10.15
C ASN A 33 32.93 8.19 -9.56
N VAL A 34 32.81 8.57 -8.28
CA VAL A 34 33.79 9.47 -7.64
C VAL A 34 34.92 8.64 -7.02
N GLU A 35 36.07 8.69 -7.61
CA GLU A 35 37.28 7.98 -7.13
C GLU A 35 37.71 8.42 -5.73
N GLY A 36 38.28 7.52 -4.94
CA GLY A 36 38.84 7.80 -3.61
C GLY A 36 37.77 8.12 -2.55
N VAL A 37 36.58 7.61 -2.71
CA VAL A 37 35.50 7.60 -1.70
C VAL A 37 35.17 6.17 -1.33
N THR A 38 35.10 5.88 -0.04
CA THR A 38 34.63 4.59 0.49
C THR A 38 33.11 4.62 0.58
N PHE A 39 32.42 3.63 0.00
CA PHE A 39 30.96 3.52 0.02
C PHE A 39 30.51 2.43 0.98
N LEU A 40 29.64 2.79 1.92
CA LEU A 40 28.99 1.86 2.84
C LEU A 40 27.47 1.82 2.58
N PHE A 41 26.93 0.61 2.43
CA PHE A 41 25.51 0.36 2.19
C PHE A 41 24.86 -0.28 3.41
N GLY A 42 23.55 -0.15 3.55
CA GLY A 42 22.80 -0.72 4.68
C GLY A 42 23.03 0.00 6.01
N VAL A 43 23.66 1.18 5.99
CA VAL A 43 23.94 1.95 7.20
C VAL A 43 22.63 2.45 7.81
N GLY A 44 22.32 2.00 9.04
CA GLY A 44 21.04 2.29 9.72
C GLY A 44 19.90 1.31 9.37
N GLY A 45 20.19 0.24 8.62
CA GLY A 45 19.25 -0.81 8.27
C GLY A 45 18.92 -0.87 6.77
N GLU A 46 18.50 -2.05 6.32
CA GLU A 46 18.18 -2.31 4.91
C GLU A 46 16.75 -1.89 4.54
N HIS A 47 15.88 -1.69 5.53
CA HIS A 47 14.51 -1.27 5.31
C HIS A 47 14.39 0.25 5.19
N LYS A 48 13.80 0.68 4.10
CA LYS A 48 13.47 2.10 3.89
C LYS A 48 12.22 2.45 4.69
N MET A 49 12.41 3.04 5.86
CA MET A 49 11.31 3.47 6.75
C MET A 49 10.41 4.53 6.08
N ASN A 50 11.00 5.47 5.33
CA ASN A 50 10.29 6.54 4.62
C ASN A 50 10.96 6.88 3.30
N SER A 51 10.18 7.29 2.30
CA SER A 51 10.70 7.88 1.05
C SER A 51 10.05 9.24 0.81
N SER A 52 10.74 10.11 0.08
CA SER A 52 10.17 11.39 -0.35
C SER A 52 8.85 11.18 -1.11
N SER A 53 8.76 10.13 -1.92
CA SER A 53 7.53 9.78 -2.64
C SER A 53 6.41 9.36 -1.71
N SER A 54 6.70 8.61 -0.64
CA SER A 54 5.71 8.23 0.37
C SER A 54 5.20 9.44 1.14
N ILE A 55 6.13 10.30 1.60
CA ILE A 55 5.78 11.54 2.31
C ILE A 55 4.94 12.47 1.42
N LEU A 56 5.31 12.62 0.13
CA LEU A 56 4.54 13.42 -0.82
C LEU A 56 3.14 12.84 -1.06
N LYS A 57 3.00 11.52 -1.13
CA LYS A 57 1.72 10.85 -1.29
C LYS A 57 0.82 11.06 -0.06
N ASP A 58 1.37 10.92 1.15
CA ASP A 58 0.65 11.19 2.40
C ASP A 58 0.21 12.66 2.50
N TRP A 59 0.95 13.57 1.88
CA TRP A 59 0.64 15.00 1.84
C TRP A 59 -0.39 15.37 0.76
N GLN A 60 -0.37 14.64 -0.36
CA GLN A 60 -1.21 14.91 -1.53
C GLN A 60 -2.61 14.32 -1.38
N PHE A 61 -2.75 13.17 -0.72
CA PHE A 61 -4.00 12.44 -0.60
C PHE A 61 -4.41 12.28 0.86
N GLU A 62 -5.66 12.55 1.15
CA GLU A 62 -6.27 12.20 2.42
C GLU A 62 -6.13 10.69 2.65
N ASN A 63 -5.67 10.31 3.83
CA ASN A 63 -5.38 8.92 4.14
C ASN A 63 -5.74 8.58 5.58
N GLU A 64 -5.94 7.29 5.85
CA GLU A 64 -6.30 6.80 7.18
C GLU A 64 -5.66 5.43 7.42
N ASP A 65 -5.03 5.29 8.60
CA ASP A 65 -4.53 4.01 9.09
C ASP A 65 -5.67 3.17 9.68
N ARG A 66 -5.68 1.89 9.35
CA ARG A 66 -6.64 0.89 9.81
C ARG A 66 -5.91 -0.32 10.41
N VAL A 67 -6.62 -1.14 11.17
CA VAL A 67 -6.09 -2.38 11.76
C VAL A 67 -5.57 -3.38 10.71
N TRP A 68 -6.03 -3.26 9.48
CA TRP A 68 -5.63 -4.11 8.35
C TRP A 68 -4.57 -3.48 7.44
N GLY A 69 -4.17 -2.24 7.67
CA GLY A 69 -3.23 -1.47 6.87
C GLY A 69 -3.64 -0.02 6.72
N LYS A 70 -3.69 0.49 5.49
CA LYS A 70 -3.94 1.91 5.21
C LYS A 70 -4.74 2.09 3.92
N PHE A 71 -5.46 3.21 3.81
CA PHE A 71 -6.01 3.63 2.52
C PHE A 71 -5.72 5.09 2.22
N TYR A 72 -5.77 5.44 0.93
CA TYR A 72 -5.70 6.79 0.41
C TYR A 72 -6.95 7.11 -0.38
N ASN A 73 -7.55 8.28 -0.16
CA ASN A 73 -8.59 8.83 -1.02
C ASN A 73 -7.93 9.53 -2.20
N LEU A 74 -7.99 8.91 -3.38
CA LEU A 74 -7.37 9.45 -4.60
C LEU A 74 -8.29 10.42 -5.32
N PHE A 75 -9.60 10.19 -5.23
CA PHE A 75 -10.65 11.04 -5.81
C PHE A 75 -11.97 10.80 -5.09
N GLN A 76 -12.77 11.85 -4.94
CA GLN A 76 -14.13 11.75 -4.41
C GLN A 76 -15.03 12.80 -5.06
N ASP A 77 -16.20 12.36 -5.48
CA ASP A 77 -17.35 13.16 -5.86
C ASP A 77 -18.59 12.57 -5.17
N HIS A 78 -19.77 13.22 -5.30
CA HIS A 78 -20.99 12.81 -4.60
C HIS A 78 -21.45 11.37 -4.89
N ARG A 79 -21.11 10.78 -6.04
CA ARG A 79 -21.54 9.45 -6.47
C ARG A 79 -20.42 8.46 -6.75
N ILE A 80 -19.18 8.91 -6.68
CA ILE A 80 -18.01 8.07 -6.95
C ILE A 80 -16.89 8.40 -5.98
N LYS A 81 -16.21 7.38 -5.50
CA LYS A 81 -14.98 7.50 -4.71
C LYS A 81 -13.96 6.50 -5.23
N LEU A 82 -12.73 6.95 -5.35
CA LEU A 82 -11.58 6.13 -5.75
C LEU A 82 -10.59 6.08 -4.59
N LYS A 83 -10.24 4.89 -4.15
CA LYS A 83 -9.25 4.65 -3.09
C LYS A 83 -8.13 3.75 -3.57
N GLU A 84 -6.97 3.89 -2.96
CA GLU A 84 -5.97 2.83 -2.89
C GLU A 84 -5.99 2.23 -1.49
N LEU A 85 -6.26 0.94 -1.41
CA LEU A 85 -6.17 0.18 -0.18
C LEU A 85 -4.84 -0.57 -0.16
N ILE A 86 -4.15 -0.55 0.98
CA ILE A 86 -2.91 -1.29 1.20
C ILE A 86 -3.16 -2.23 2.37
N LEU A 87 -3.33 -3.52 2.08
CA LEU A 87 -3.50 -4.54 3.09
C LEU A 87 -2.15 -5.12 3.49
N GLU A 88 -1.84 -5.06 4.77
CA GLU A 88 -0.62 -5.64 5.34
C GLU A 88 -0.65 -7.18 5.35
N PRO A 89 0.52 -7.83 5.41
CA PRO A 89 0.63 -9.29 5.51
C PRO A 89 -0.18 -9.87 6.65
N GLY A 90 -0.94 -10.92 6.37
CA GLY A 90 -1.76 -11.63 7.35
C GLY A 90 -2.94 -10.83 7.91
N LYS A 91 -3.29 -9.68 7.34
CA LYS A 91 -4.40 -8.85 7.78
C LYS A 91 -5.62 -9.00 6.88
N GLY A 92 -6.76 -8.58 7.41
CA GLY A 92 -8.03 -8.59 6.68
C GLY A 92 -8.99 -7.52 7.19
N MET A 93 -9.88 -7.12 6.32
CA MET A 93 -10.97 -6.20 6.61
C MET A 93 -12.10 -6.92 7.36
N SER A 94 -13.14 -6.21 7.80
CA SER A 94 -14.37 -6.82 8.30
C SER A 94 -15.15 -7.53 7.17
N PHE A 95 -15.92 -8.55 7.51
CA PHE A 95 -16.95 -9.08 6.62
C PHE A 95 -18.14 -8.14 6.69
N GLN A 96 -18.42 -7.45 5.60
CA GLN A 96 -19.27 -6.26 5.55
C GLN A 96 -20.11 -6.21 4.27
N ARG A 97 -21.14 -5.34 4.25
CA ARG A 97 -21.89 -4.97 3.04
C ARG A 97 -22.24 -3.49 3.02
N HIS A 98 -22.67 -3.01 1.85
CA HIS A 98 -23.08 -1.63 1.61
C HIS A 98 -24.47 -1.61 0.99
N GLN A 99 -25.33 -0.71 1.45
CA GLN A 99 -26.71 -0.61 0.98
C GLN A 99 -26.91 0.33 -0.21
N TYR A 100 -25.96 1.28 -0.43
CA TYR A 100 -26.14 2.38 -1.38
C TYR A 100 -25.03 2.45 -2.42
N ARG A 101 -24.03 1.54 -2.39
CA ARG A 101 -22.93 1.52 -3.33
C ARG A 101 -22.55 0.14 -3.81
N ASN A 102 -21.94 0.13 -5.00
CA ASN A 102 -21.19 -1.01 -5.55
C ASN A 102 -19.70 -0.71 -5.42
N GLU A 103 -18.87 -1.74 -5.52
CA GLU A 103 -17.42 -1.61 -5.51
C GLU A 103 -16.79 -2.41 -6.65
N ILE A 104 -15.70 -1.89 -7.21
CA ILE A 104 -14.82 -2.60 -8.13
C ILE A 104 -13.44 -2.59 -7.51
N TRP A 105 -12.84 -3.74 -7.35
CA TRP A 105 -11.50 -3.93 -6.84
C TRP A 105 -10.58 -4.39 -7.95
N PHE A 106 -9.52 -3.64 -8.19
CA PHE A 106 -8.44 -4.01 -9.10
C PHE A 106 -7.17 -4.22 -8.28
N ILE A 107 -6.57 -5.41 -8.36
CA ILE A 107 -5.33 -5.72 -7.66
C ILE A 107 -4.18 -5.14 -8.45
N SER A 108 -3.61 -4.04 -7.97
CA SER A 108 -2.50 -3.36 -8.63
C SER A 108 -1.14 -3.99 -8.29
N LYS A 109 -1.04 -4.68 -7.13
CA LYS A 109 0.17 -5.37 -6.69
C LYS A 109 -0.13 -6.40 -5.61
N GLY A 110 0.54 -7.55 -5.67
CA GLY A 110 0.40 -8.62 -4.69
C GLY A 110 -0.78 -9.52 -4.98
N SER A 111 -1.35 -10.11 -3.94
CA SER A 111 -2.52 -11.00 -4.02
C SER A 111 -3.39 -10.87 -2.77
N CYS A 112 -4.66 -11.17 -2.90
CA CYS A 112 -5.59 -11.23 -1.78
C CYS A 112 -6.59 -12.38 -1.94
N LEU A 113 -7.22 -12.74 -0.83
CA LEU A 113 -8.38 -13.63 -0.78
C LEU A 113 -9.63 -12.77 -0.59
N VAL A 114 -10.61 -12.94 -1.45
CA VAL A 114 -11.95 -12.37 -1.32
C VAL A 114 -12.89 -13.42 -0.75
N LYS A 115 -13.54 -13.10 0.37
CA LYS A 115 -14.72 -13.82 0.85
C LYS A 115 -15.95 -13.06 0.39
N HIS A 116 -16.91 -13.75 -0.21
CA HIS A 116 -18.09 -13.14 -0.81
C HIS A 116 -19.34 -14.00 -0.58
N SER A 117 -20.48 -13.37 -0.30
CA SER A 117 -21.77 -14.03 -0.18
C SER A 117 -22.93 -13.12 -0.56
N LEU A 118 -23.95 -13.69 -1.15
CA LEU A 118 -25.22 -13.01 -1.46
C LEU A 118 -26.21 -13.03 -0.29
N SER A 119 -26.12 -14.01 0.60
CA SER A 119 -27.13 -14.29 1.63
C SER A 119 -26.62 -14.05 3.06
N GLY A 120 -25.31 -14.08 3.31
CA GLY A 120 -24.73 -13.93 4.64
C GLY A 120 -23.64 -14.96 4.94
N PRO A 121 -23.29 -15.17 6.21
CA PRO A 121 -22.13 -15.96 6.59
C PRO A 121 -22.26 -17.47 6.36
N GLU A 122 -23.46 -17.97 6.09
CA GLU A 122 -23.73 -19.40 5.89
C GLU A 122 -23.35 -19.89 4.48
N ASP A 123 -23.13 -18.97 3.52
CA ASP A 123 -22.89 -19.28 2.12
C ASP A 123 -21.73 -18.43 1.56
N ILE A 124 -20.57 -18.54 2.19
CA ILE A 124 -19.37 -17.78 1.79
C ILE A 124 -18.61 -18.55 0.70
N SER A 125 -18.43 -17.91 -0.45
CA SER A 125 -17.47 -18.30 -1.47
C SER A 125 -16.12 -17.62 -1.25
N GLU A 126 -15.03 -18.30 -1.62
CA GLU A 126 -13.67 -17.78 -1.53
C GLU A 126 -13.03 -17.71 -2.93
N THR A 127 -12.45 -16.58 -3.26
CA THR A 127 -11.75 -16.34 -4.54
C THR A 127 -10.39 -15.72 -4.26
N ASN A 128 -9.32 -16.36 -4.76
CA ASN A 128 -7.99 -15.76 -4.75
C ASN A 128 -7.85 -14.83 -5.95
N LEU A 129 -7.37 -13.62 -5.71
CA LEU A 129 -7.08 -12.64 -6.74
C LEU A 129 -5.59 -12.30 -6.73
N GLY A 130 -4.97 -12.33 -7.91
CA GLY A 130 -3.60 -11.88 -8.14
C GLY A 130 -3.55 -10.51 -8.81
N THR A 131 -2.34 -10.03 -9.06
CA THR A 131 -2.10 -8.75 -9.77
C THR A 131 -2.82 -8.74 -11.13
N GLU A 132 -3.42 -7.59 -11.48
CA GLU A 132 -4.23 -7.32 -12.68
C GLU A 132 -5.62 -7.95 -12.70
N GLU A 133 -6.00 -8.70 -11.68
CA GLU A 133 -7.35 -9.24 -11.56
C GLU A 133 -8.33 -8.25 -10.96
N VAL A 134 -9.60 -8.40 -11.33
CA VAL A 134 -10.72 -7.52 -10.95
C VAL A 134 -11.80 -8.32 -10.26
N PHE A 135 -12.38 -7.77 -9.21
CA PHE A 135 -13.55 -8.30 -8.54
C PHE A 135 -14.63 -7.23 -8.41
N HIS A 136 -15.88 -7.60 -8.64
CA HIS A 136 -17.04 -6.72 -8.52
C HIS A 136 -17.86 -7.11 -7.32
N VAL A 137 -18.16 -6.15 -6.45
CA VAL A 137 -19.10 -6.25 -5.33
C VAL A 137 -20.32 -5.40 -5.66
N LYS A 138 -21.49 -6.02 -5.70
CA LYS A 138 -22.73 -5.30 -5.90
C LYS A 138 -23.30 -4.83 -4.58
N GLN A 139 -24.13 -3.81 -4.66
CA GLN A 139 -24.92 -3.32 -3.54
C GLN A 139 -25.65 -4.46 -2.81
N GLY A 140 -25.53 -4.51 -1.49
CA GLY A 140 -26.13 -5.52 -0.64
C GLY A 140 -25.34 -6.83 -0.49
N GLU A 141 -24.31 -7.05 -1.30
CA GLU A 141 -23.49 -8.27 -1.22
C GLU A 141 -22.49 -8.19 -0.06
N TRP A 142 -22.37 -9.29 0.69
CA TRP A 142 -21.40 -9.43 1.75
C TRP A 142 -20.01 -9.74 1.19
N HIS A 143 -19.01 -9.08 1.71
CA HIS A 143 -17.64 -9.21 1.22
C HIS A 143 -16.58 -8.94 2.28
N GLN A 144 -15.40 -9.50 2.08
CA GLN A 144 -14.20 -9.29 2.92
C GLN A 144 -12.96 -9.47 2.08
N LEU A 145 -12.00 -8.56 2.22
CA LEU A 145 -10.64 -8.69 1.70
C LEU A 145 -9.70 -9.18 2.80
N ILE A 146 -8.88 -10.18 2.47
CA ILE A 146 -7.86 -10.75 3.34
C ILE A 146 -6.56 -10.82 2.56
N ASN A 147 -5.45 -10.44 3.16
CA ASN A 147 -4.12 -10.64 2.61
C ASN A 147 -3.43 -11.83 3.31
N PRO A 148 -3.47 -13.05 2.76
CA PRO A 148 -2.83 -14.22 3.35
C PRO A 148 -1.33 -14.30 3.03
N SER A 149 -0.79 -13.39 2.22
CA SER A 149 0.61 -13.40 1.79
C SER A 149 1.54 -12.75 2.80
N ASP A 150 2.85 -12.78 2.54
CA ASP A 150 3.92 -12.20 3.34
C ASP A 150 4.34 -10.78 2.89
N SER A 151 3.65 -10.23 1.89
CA SER A 151 3.88 -8.88 1.34
C SER A 151 2.58 -8.09 1.26
N ASN A 152 2.69 -6.75 1.19
CA ASN A 152 1.52 -5.88 1.06
C ASN A 152 0.75 -6.18 -0.23
N CYS A 153 -0.58 -6.22 -0.12
CA CYS A 153 -1.49 -6.22 -1.25
C CYS A 153 -2.01 -4.80 -1.49
N HIS A 154 -1.89 -4.30 -2.72
CA HIS A 154 -2.39 -3.00 -3.14
C HIS A 154 -3.60 -3.16 -4.03
N ILE A 155 -4.70 -2.54 -3.67
CA ILE A 155 -5.97 -2.62 -4.37
C ILE A 155 -6.44 -1.21 -4.74
N ILE A 156 -6.81 -1.01 -5.99
CA ILE A 156 -7.56 0.17 -6.41
C ILE A 156 -9.05 -0.16 -6.27
N GLU A 157 -9.71 0.56 -5.38
CA GLU A 157 -11.14 0.44 -5.11
C GLU A 157 -11.89 1.60 -5.76
N ILE A 158 -12.88 1.27 -6.58
CA ILE A 158 -13.83 2.23 -7.14
C ILE A 158 -15.18 1.99 -6.48
N GLN A 159 -15.64 2.91 -5.66
CA GLN A 159 -16.98 2.92 -5.06
C GLN A 159 -17.90 3.80 -5.91
N TYR A 160 -19.10 3.32 -6.24
CA TYR A 160 -20.07 4.09 -7.01
C TYR A 160 -21.50 3.69 -6.66
N GLY A 161 -22.42 4.67 -6.65
CA GLY A 161 -23.80 4.44 -6.31
C GLY A 161 -24.56 5.68 -5.89
N GLU A 162 -25.59 5.51 -5.08
CA GLU A 162 -26.38 6.63 -4.54
C GLU A 162 -25.60 7.40 -3.48
N SER A 163 -24.77 6.69 -2.69
CA SER A 163 -23.92 7.26 -1.66
C SER A 163 -22.63 6.47 -1.53
N THR A 164 -21.49 7.16 -1.36
CA THR A 164 -20.18 6.58 -1.03
C THR A 164 -19.73 6.93 0.38
N SER A 165 -20.68 7.20 1.29
CA SER A 165 -20.42 7.52 2.70
C SER A 165 -19.77 6.33 3.42
N GLU A 166 -18.83 6.61 4.30
CA GLU A 166 -18.23 5.61 5.20
C GLU A 166 -19.22 5.12 6.27
N GLU A 167 -20.36 5.81 6.45
CA GLU A 167 -21.45 5.37 7.32
C GLU A 167 -22.30 4.26 6.70
N ASP A 168 -22.23 4.07 5.36
CA ASP A 168 -22.90 2.98 4.64
C ASP A 168 -22.14 1.67 4.77
N ILE A 169 -21.89 1.23 5.99
CA ILE A 169 -21.21 -0.05 6.27
C ILE A 169 -21.95 -0.83 7.35
N GLU A 170 -22.50 -1.96 6.96
CA GLU A 170 -22.98 -2.97 7.90
C GLU A 170 -21.91 -4.05 8.06
N ARG A 171 -21.45 -4.28 9.31
CA ARG A 171 -20.39 -5.26 9.63
C ARG A 171 -20.98 -6.42 10.41
N LEU A 172 -20.62 -7.63 9.99
CA LEU A 172 -21.08 -8.84 10.66
C LEU A 172 -20.02 -9.35 11.65
N PHE A 173 -18.76 -9.41 11.23
CA PHE A 173 -17.62 -9.75 12.08
C PHE A 173 -16.32 -9.14 11.54
N TYR A 174 -15.36 -9.03 12.42
CA TYR A 174 -14.01 -8.56 12.08
C TYR A 174 -13.11 -9.75 11.74
N TYR A 175 -12.02 -9.47 11.01
CA TYR A 175 -10.99 -10.47 10.76
C TYR A 175 -10.17 -10.70 12.03
N ASP A 176 -10.25 -11.90 12.59
CA ASP A 176 -9.42 -12.34 13.69
C ASP A 176 -8.22 -13.09 13.16
N GLN A 177 -7.01 -12.62 13.49
CA GLN A 177 -5.80 -13.41 13.31
C GLN A 177 -5.81 -14.52 14.37
N LYS A 178 -5.91 -15.77 13.91
CA LYS A 178 -5.65 -16.95 14.75
C LYS A 178 -4.17 -17.26 14.78
#